data_f5e78c2bdeb90040f9133501f8070b14
#
_entry.id   f5e78c2bdeb90040f9133501f8070b14
#
_cell.length_a   1.000
_cell.length_b   1.000
_cell.length_c   1.000
_cell.angle_alpha   90.00
_cell.angle_beta   90.00
_cell.angle_gamma   90.00
#
_symmetry.space_group_name_H-M   'P 1'
#
loop_
_entity.id
_entity.type
_entity.pdbx_description
1 polymer ?
#
loop_
_entity_poly.entity_id
_entity_poly.type
_entity_poly.pdbx_seq_one_letter_code
_entity_poly.pdbx_strand_id
1 'polypeptide(L)'
;RYADGSPALREQWHYRGGFELLAKEARAANDDTSDFYPILIGPDGAPQEMYSANGRKVWRRQRSLWGLAAANDASHNARESCNAGFMGQWQDEESGLWYNLHRYMDSRTGQYLSQDPLKLGGGLNTQSYVHDPVGWCDPGGLAGEKCPTVITGDEATTTDSEGNVVPLNEYGVPVGEFTPKSGIPPYSRPGAAGPTTAQTRAVQGKPCVICGKDTGKMVADHKDALVVEYYRTGQNDIAKQTSVDAVQPHCQEHSRSQGGRMSAFSKKMRQILSGAD
;
A
#
# COMPACT_ATOMS: atom_id res chain seq x y z
N ARG A 1 -9.58 16.32 31.06
CA ARG A 1 -11.00 16.58 30.75
C ARG A 1 -11.08 17.70 29.73
N TYR A 2 -12.06 17.64 28.86
CA TYR A 2 -12.39 18.74 27.95
C TYR A 2 -13.00 19.92 28.71
N ALA A 3 -13.11 21.08 28.08
CA ALA A 3 -13.68 22.29 28.67
C ALA A 3 -15.11 22.12 29.18
N ASP A 4 -15.89 21.21 28.56
CA ASP A 4 -17.26 20.83 28.96
C ASP A 4 -17.30 19.84 30.13
N GLY A 5 -16.15 19.46 30.71
CA GLY A 5 -16.04 18.50 31.81
C GLY A 5 -16.06 17.04 31.43
N SER A 6 -16.22 16.70 30.14
CA SER A 6 -16.17 15.31 29.67
C SER A 6 -14.77 14.70 29.90
N PRO A 7 -14.66 13.37 30.09
CA PRO A 7 -13.36 12.72 30.22
C PRO A 7 -12.57 12.86 28.94
N ALA A 8 -11.28 13.19 29.04
CA ALA A 8 -10.39 13.22 27.88
C ALA A 8 -10.34 11.84 27.22
N LEU A 9 -10.44 11.82 25.90
CA LEU A 9 -10.32 10.62 25.11
C LEU A 9 -8.83 10.39 24.76
N ARG A 10 -8.37 9.17 24.91
CA ARG A 10 -7.08 8.73 24.39
C ARG A 10 -7.35 7.84 23.18
N GLU A 11 -6.69 8.16 22.07
CA GLU A 11 -6.80 7.42 20.83
C GLU A 11 -5.43 6.91 20.40
N GLN A 12 -5.40 5.69 19.90
CA GLN A 12 -4.24 5.09 19.26
C GLN A 12 -4.67 4.57 17.90
N TRP A 13 -3.93 4.97 16.86
CA TRP A 13 -4.20 4.60 15.50
C TRP A 13 -3.15 3.62 15.01
N HIS A 14 -3.58 2.51 14.45
CA HIS A 14 -2.73 1.42 13.99
C HIS A 14 -2.60 1.49 12.48
N TYR A 15 -1.36 1.52 12.00
CA TYR A 15 -1.03 1.61 10.59
C TYR A 15 -0.16 0.45 10.15
N ARG A 16 -0.28 0.06 8.88
CA ARG A 16 0.63 -0.85 8.17
C ARG A 16 1.39 -0.04 7.12
N GLY A 17 2.69 -0.31 6.94
CA GLY A 17 3.51 0.30 5.88
C GLY A 17 3.61 1.83 5.89
N GLY A 18 3.33 2.47 7.02
CA GLY A 18 3.44 3.91 7.22
C GLY A 18 2.10 4.66 7.18
N PHE A 19 1.28 4.50 6.17
CA PHE A 19 0.06 5.31 5.99
C PHE A 19 -1.24 4.51 5.87
N GLU A 20 -1.18 3.19 5.72
CA GLU A 20 -2.37 2.35 5.59
C GLU A 20 -3.01 2.13 6.97
N LEU A 21 -4.19 2.73 7.17
CA LEU A 21 -4.90 2.68 8.44
C LEU A 21 -5.63 1.34 8.60
N LEU A 22 -5.36 0.63 9.69
CA LEU A 22 -5.95 -0.69 9.98
C LEU A 22 -7.01 -0.65 11.06
N ALA A 23 -6.77 0.10 12.13
CA ALA A 23 -7.65 0.13 13.29
C ALA A 23 -7.45 1.37 14.14
N LYS A 24 -8.40 1.62 15.02
CA LYS A 24 -8.36 2.61 16.09
C LYS A 24 -8.62 1.94 17.43
N GLU A 25 -7.86 2.30 18.44
CA GLU A 25 -8.22 2.09 19.84
C GLU A 25 -8.63 3.41 20.47
N ALA A 26 -9.67 3.39 21.29
CA ALA A 26 -10.13 4.56 22.00
C ALA A 26 -10.53 4.21 23.43
N ARG A 27 -10.11 5.03 24.39
CA ARG A 27 -10.52 4.90 25.78
C ARG A 27 -10.70 6.25 26.46
N ALA A 28 -11.63 6.39 27.37
CA ALA A 28 -11.66 7.56 28.25
C ALA A 28 -10.51 7.52 29.25
N ALA A 29 -10.07 8.69 29.74
CA ALA A 29 -8.93 8.79 30.63
C ALA A 29 -9.09 8.02 31.96
N ASN A 30 -10.32 7.72 32.34
CA ASN A 30 -10.66 7.01 33.59
C ASN A 30 -11.04 5.55 33.34
N ASP A 31 -10.97 5.04 32.10
CA ASP A 31 -11.28 3.65 31.78
C ASP A 31 -9.99 2.81 31.77
N ASP A 32 -10.06 1.63 32.36
CA ASP A 32 -8.96 0.64 32.33
C ASP A 32 -8.95 -0.18 31.04
N THR A 33 -10.05 -0.17 30.28
CA THR A 33 -10.23 -0.91 29.02
C THR A 33 -10.33 0.04 27.84
N SER A 34 -9.77 -0.37 26.71
CA SER A 34 -9.92 0.33 25.42
C SER A 34 -10.93 -0.38 24.53
N ASP A 35 -11.70 0.40 23.80
CA ASP A 35 -12.52 -0.11 22.69
C ASP A 35 -11.64 -0.23 21.44
N PHE A 36 -11.69 -1.37 20.77
CA PHE A 36 -10.94 -1.63 19.53
C PHE A 36 -11.88 -1.59 18.33
N TYR A 37 -11.50 -0.82 17.32
CA TYR A 37 -12.29 -0.57 16.12
C TYR A 37 -11.50 -0.90 14.85
N PRO A 38 -11.68 -2.09 14.25
CA PRO A 38 -11.17 -2.38 12.90
C PRO A 38 -11.73 -1.40 11.87
N ILE A 39 -10.91 -0.98 10.92
CA ILE A 39 -11.24 -0.02 9.88
C ILE A 39 -11.14 -0.70 8.52
N LEU A 40 -12.21 -0.56 7.74
CA LEU A 40 -12.23 -0.94 6.34
C LEU A 40 -11.86 0.28 5.49
N ILE A 41 -10.81 0.17 4.70
CA ILE A 41 -10.36 1.23 3.78
C ILE A 41 -10.84 0.97 2.35
N GLY A 42 -11.02 2.02 1.57
CA GLY A 42 -11.40 1.95 0.15
C GLY A 42 -10.19 1.82 -0.78
N PRO A 43 -10.43 1.62 -2.09
CA PRO A 43 -9.36 1.54 -3.10
C PRO A 43 -8.48 2.79 -3.18
N ASP A 44 -8.98 3.90 -2.71
CA ASP A 44 -8.32 5.21 -2.61
C ASP A 44 -7.54 5.40 -1.30
N GLY A 45 -7.36 4.32 -0.52
CA GLY A 45 -6.63 4.33 0.74
C GLY A 45 -7.33 5.05 1.89
N ALA A 46 -8.56 5.50 1.71
CA ALA A 46 -9.29 6.23 2.73
C ALA A 46 -10.22 5.32 3.54
N PRO A 47 -10.41 5.57 4.85
CA PRO A 47 -11.38 4.86 5.67
C PRO A 47 -12.79 4.96 5.08
N GLN A 48 -13.48 3.84 4.98
CA GLN A 48 -14.86 3.74 4.52
C GLN A 48 -15.82 3.40 5.65
N GLU A 49 -15.46 2.44 6.47
CA GLU A 49 -16.28 1.95 7.56
C GLU A 49 -15.41 1.58 8.76
N MET A 50 -16.00 1.71 9.96
CA MET A 50 -15.37 1.29 11.20
C MET A 50 -16.33 0.37 11.96
N TYR A 51 -15.82 -0.66 12.56
CA TYR A 51 -16.58 -1.67 13.25
C TYR A 51 -16.15 -1.79 14.72
N SER A 52 -17.08 -2.12 15.60
CA SER A 52 -16.77 -2.51 16.97
C SER A 52 -16.30 -3.97 17.03
N ALA A 53 -15.69 -4.37 18.13
CA ALA A 53 -15.17 -5.72 18.33
C ALA A 53 -16.23 -6.83 18.15
N ASN A 54 -17.52 -6.54 18.32
CA ASN A 54 -18.62 -7.47 18.08
C ASN A 54 -19.19 -7.43 16.66
N GLY A 55 -18.51 -6.75 15.72
CA GLY A 55 -18.90 -6.67 14.31
C GLY A 55 -20.00 -5.66 13.98
N ARG A 56 -20.45 -4.84 14.94
CA ARG A 56 -21.41 -3.77 14.66
C ARG A 56 -20.71 -2.61 13.93
N LYS A 57 -21.25 -2.18 12.78
CA LYS A 57 -20.79 -0.97 12.11
C LYS A 57 -21.08 0.24 13.00
N VAL A 58 -20.04 0.97 13.38
CA VAL A 58 -20.13 2.14 14.27
C VAL A 58 -19.97 3.46 13.53
N TRP A 59 -19.26 3.42 12.39
CA TRP A 59 -19.05 4.61 11.58
C TRP A 59 -18.95 4.21 10.10
N ARG A 60 -19.40 5.12 9.22
CA ARG A 60 -19.31 5.02 7.78
C ARG A 60 -19.11 6.40 7.18
N ARG A 61 -18.14 6.51 6.28
CA ARG A 61 -17.92 7.76 5.54
C ARG A 61 -18.76 7.81 4.28
N GLN A 62 -19.43 8.96 4.08
CA GLN A 62 -19.96 9.38 2.79
C GLN A 62 -19.25 10.66 2.39
N ARG A 63 -18.65 10.70 1.20
CA ARG A 63 -17.82 11.82 0.75
C ARG A 63 -17.96 12.08 -0.74
N SER A 64 -17.60 13.29 -1.15
CA SER A 64 -17.39 13.65 -2.54
C SER A 64 -16.11 12.98 -3.08
N LEU A 65 -15.89 13.10 -4.39
CA LEU A 65 -14.67 12.62 -5.05
C LEU A 65 -13.38 13.17 -4.41
N TRP A 66 -13.41 14.38 -3.92
CA TRP A 66 -12.27 15.06 -3.31
C TRP A 66 -12.25 14.98 -1.78
N GLY A 67 -13.02 14.09 -1.21
CA GLY A 67 -12.97 13.81 0.23
C GLY A 67 -13.83 14.74 1.10
N LEU A 68 -14.65 15.64 0.52
CA LEU A 68 -15.58 16.43 1.30
C LEU A 68 -16.62 15.51 1.94
N ALA A 69 -16.64 15.48 3.27
CA ALA A 69 -17.60 14.67 4.03
C ALA A 69 -19.03 15.17 3.82
N ALA A 70 -20.00 14.24 3.73
CA ALA A 70 -21.41 14.60 3.76
C ALA A 70 -21.81 15.09 5.16
N ALA A 71 -22.80 15.97 5.22
CA ALA A 71 -23.26 16.59 6.48
C ALA A 71 -23.70 15.56 7.56
N ASN A 72 -23.98 14.32 7.18
CA ASN A 72 -24.45 13.25 8.07
C ASN A 72 -23.31 12.31 8.54
N ASP A 73 -22.06 12.65 8.30
CA ASP A 73 -20.89 11.79 8.58
C ASP A 73 -20.44 11.87 10.06
N ALA A 74 -21.04 12.77 10.85
CA ALA A 74 -20.69 12.94 12.24
C ALA A 74 -21.24 11.80 13.11
N SER A 75 -20.35 10.96 13.63
CA SER A 75 -20.69 10.12 14.79
C SER A 75 -20.98 11.00 16.00
N HIS A 76 -22.09 10.75 16.70
CA HIS A 76 -22.39 11.44 17.95
C HIS A 76 -21.51 10.97 19.12
N ASN A 77 -20.71 9.92 18.91
CA ASN A 77 -19.79 9.36 19.87
C ASN A 77 -18.34 9.58 19.41
N ALA A 78 -17.59 10.40 20.13
CA ALA A 78 -16.19 10.69 19.80
C ALA A 78 -15.31 9.43 19.70
N ARG A 79 -15.60 8.36 20.47
CA ARG A 79 -14.88 7.08 20.36
C ARG A 79 -15.09 6.42 18.99
N GLU A 80 -16.25 6.63 18.39
CA GLU A 80 -16.68 6.04 17.13
C GLU A 80 -16.46 6.97 15.93
N SER A 81 -15.70 8.08 16.07
CA SER A 81 -15.35 9.01 14.99
C SER A 81 -14.06 8.61 14.28
N CYS A 82 -13.91 9.03 13.03
CA CYS A 82 -12.68 8.82 12.25
C CYS A 82 -12.30 10.10 11.50
N ASN A 83 -11.19 10.72 11.91
CA ASN A 83 -10.69 11.97 11.34
C ASN A 83 -9.60 11.73 10.24
N ALA A 84 -9.33 10.47 9.89
CA ALA A 84 -8.44 10.17 8.78
C ALA A 84 -9.14 10.38 7.44
N GLY A 85 -8.45 11.01 6.49
CA GLY A 85 -8.90 11.28 5.13
C GLY A 85 -8.39 10.26 4.11
N PHE A 86 -8.00 10.73 2.93
CA PHE A 86 -7.20 9.94 2.03
C PHE A 86 -5.90 9.53 2.71
N MET A 87 -5.18 8.57 2.15
CA MET A 87 -3.93 8.10 2.73
C MET A 87 -2.99 9.27 3.09
N GLY A 88 -2.55 9.30 4.35
CA GLY A 88 -1.71 10.36 4.90
C GLY A 88 -2.45 11.63 5.35
N GLN A 89 -3.77 11.72 5.16
CA GLN A 89 -4.55 12.88 5.54
C GLN A 89 -5.20 12.76 6.91
N TRP A 90 -5.24 13.90 7.60
CA TRP A 90 -5.92 14.07 8.88
C TRP A 90 -6.79 15.33 8.86
N GLN A 91 -8.03 15.21 9.27
CA GLN A 91 -8.95 16.35 9.32
C GLN A 91 -8.56 17.30 10.44
N ASP A 92 -8.33 18.55 10.09
CA ASP A 92 -8.26 19.66 11.03
C ASP A 92 -9.68 20.20 11.27
N GLU A 93 -10.21 19.93 12.45
CA GLU A 93 -11.57 20.28 12.81
C GLU A 93 -11.79 21.80 12.92
N GLU A 94 -10.74 22.59 13.24
CA GLU A 94 -10.83 24.03 13.39
C GLU A 94 -10.99 24.74 12.04
N SER A 95 -10.20 24.33 11.04
CA SER A 95 -10.24 24.93 9.70
C SER A 95 -11.15 24.20 8.72
N GLY A 96 -11.49 22.95 8.99
CA GLY A 96 -12.20 22.05 8.09
C GLY A 96 -11.35 21.56 6.90
N LEU A 97 -10.04 21.80 6.94
CA LEU A 97 -9.09 21.39 5.94
C LEU A 97 -8.53 19.98 6.24
N TRP A 98 -7.86 19.41 5.25
CA TRP A 98 -7.13 18.17 5.41
C TRP A 98 -5.63 18.45 5.56
N TYR A 99 -5.08 18.18 6.73
CA TYR A 99 -3.64 18.20 6.95
C TYR A 99 -2.99 16.99 6.29
N ASN A 100 -1.99 17.22 5.47
CA ASN A 100 -1.31 16.21 4.68
C ASN A 100 0.22 16.41 4.77
N LEU A 101 0.76 16.21 5.96
CA LEU A 101 2.17 16.32 6.37
C LEU A 101 2.86 17.64 5.96
N HIS A 102 3.02 17.91 4.67
CA HIS A 102 3.71 19.12 4.16
C HIS A 102 2.74 20.22 3.68
N ARG A 103 1.46 19.90 3.45
CA ARG A 103 0.47 20.83 2.91
C ARG A 103 -0.91 20.64 3.54
N TYR A 104 -1.74 21.66 3.44
CA TYR A 104 -3.17 21.59 3.71
C TYR A 104 -3.95 21.52 2.41
N MET A 105 -4.92 20.62 2.33
CA MET A 105 -5.80 20.43 1.19
C MET A 105 -7.24 20.88 1.52
N ASP A 106 -7.85 21.63 0.60
CA ASP A 106 -9.30 21.93 0.64
C ASP A 106 -10.06 20.91 -0.19
N SER A 107 -10.84 20.06 0.46
CA SER A 107 -11.66 19.02 -0.18
C SER A 107 -12.82 19.57 -1.03
N ARG A 108 -13.15 20.86 -0.91
CA ARG A 108 -14.16 21.51 -1.77
C ARG A 108 -13.61 21.80 -3.16
N THR A 109 -12.34 22.10 -3.25
CA THR A 109 -11.67 22.43 -4.50
C THR A 109 -10.82 21.28 -5.05
N GLY A 110 -10.44 20.31 -4.21
CA GLY A 110 -9.50 19.25 -4.54
C GLY A 110 -8.04 19.75 -4.69
N GLN A 111 -7.71 20.88 -4.07
CA GLN A 111 -6.41 21.52 -4.22
C GLN A 111 -5.74 21.76 -2.87
N TYR A 112 -4.41 21.77 -2.90
CA TYR A 112 -3.60 22.27 -1.80
C TYR A 112 -3.65 23.79 -1.73
N LEU A 113 -3.60 24.33 -0.52
CA LEU A 113 -3.61 25.78 -0.29
C LEU A 113 -2.25 26.44 -0.59
N SER A 114 -1.18 25.67 -0.58
CA SER A 114 0.16 26.14 -0.89
C SER A 114 0.76 25.42 -2.09
N GLN A 115 1.73 26.07 -2.73
CA GLN A 115 2.50 25.46 -3.81
C GLN A 115 3.31 24.27 -3.29
N ASP A 116 3.52 23.30 -4.18
CA ASP A 116 4.35 22.14 -3.89
C ASP A 116 5.77 22.55 -3.49
N PRO A 117 6.29 22.07 -2.33
CA PRO A 117 7.70 22.29 -1.97
C PRO A 117 8.68 21.74 -3.02
N LEU A 118 8.30 20.68 -3.76
CA LEU A 118 9.08 20.14 -4.88
C LEU A 118 8.90 20.95 -6.17
N LYS A 119 8.04 21.95 -6.17
CA LYS A 119 7.70 22.78 -7.35
C LYS A 119 7.22 21.89 -8.51
N LEU A 120 7.80 22.06 -9.70
CA LEU A 120 7.46 21.23 -10.86
C LEU A 120 7.90 19.75 -10.73
N GLY A 121 8.71 19.43 -9.73
CA GLY A 121 9.08 18.04 -9.41
C GLY A 121 7.91 17.21 -8.91
N GLY A 122 6.92 17.83 -8.27
CA GLY A 122 5.67 17.17 -7.84
C GLY A 122 4.58 17.11 -8.91
N GLY A 123 4.74 17.84 -10.03
CA GLY A 123 3.76 17.88 -11.13
C GLY A 123 3.65 19.27 -11.77
N LEU A 124 3.03 19.34 -12.95
CA LEU A 124 2.84 20.61 -13.69
C LEU A 124 1.90 21.59 -12.95
N ASN A 125 0.89 21.06 -12.25
CA ASN A 125 0.04 21.87 -11.38
C ASN A 125 0.52 21.72 -9.94
N THR A 126 1.23 22.72 -9.45
CA THR A 126 1.86 22.71 -8.12
C THR A 126 0.88 22.78 -6.94
N GLN A 127 -0.42 22.92 -7.20
CA GLN A 127 -1.48 22.96 -6.18
C GLN A 127 -2.44 21.77 -6.27
N SER A 128 -2.32 20.90 -7.30
CA SER A 128 -3.20 19.73 -7.37
C SER A 128 -2.85 18.69 -6.31
N TYR A 129 -3.89 18.02 -5.79
CA TYR A 129 -3.71 16.83 -4.95
C TYR A 129 -3.17 15.69 -5.82
N VAL A 130 -4.03 15.03 -6.57
CA VAL A 130 -3.67 13.99 -7.53
C VAL A 130 -4.58 14.12 -8.76
N HIS A 131 -4.20 13.52 -9.87
CA HIS A 131 -5.02 13.57 -11.10
C HIS A 131 -6.21 12.59 -11.07
N ASP A 132 -6.13 11.54 -10.26
CA ASP A 132 -7.16 10.51 -10.10
C ASP A 132 -7.24 10.09 -8.62
N PRO A 133 -8.14 10.69 -7.81
CA PRO A 133 -8.24 10.39 -6.38
C PRO A 133 -8.89 9.05 -6.06
N VAL A 134 -9.32 8.28 -7.07
CA VAL A 134 -9.85 6.93 -6.87
C VAL A 134 -8.74 5.89 -6.77
N GLY A 135 -7.65 6.09 -7.51
CA GLY A 135 -6.54 5.14 -7.56
C GLY A 135 -5.16 5.74 -7.24
N TRP A 136 -5.11 7.04 -6.95
CA TRP A 136 -3.88 7.77 -6.63
C TRP A 136 -4.04 8.52 -5.32
N CYS A 137 -2.98 8.56 -4.54
CA CYS A 137 -2.89 9.27 -3.27
C CYS A 137 -1.57 10.03 -3.18
N ASP A 138 -1.52 10.99 -2.30
CA ASP A 138 -0.31 11.76 -2.00
C ASP A 138 -0.09 11.77 -0.48
N PRO A 139 0.46 10.68 0.10
CA PRO A 139 0.53 10.52 1.55
C PRO A 139 1.40 11.58 2.24
N GLY A 140 2.38 12.10 1.51
CA GLY A 140 3.29 13.12 2.04
C GLY A 140 2.87 14.55 1.75
N GLY A 141 1.88 14.77 0.89
CA GLY A 141 1.57 16.12 0.40
C GLY A 141 2.69 16.70 -0.47
N LEU A 142 3.36 15.87 -1.28
CA LEU A 142 4.49 16.25 -2.15
C LEU A 142 4.33 15.71 -3.58
N ALA A 143 4.08 14.42 -3.74
CA ALA A 143 3.96 13.80 -5.05
C ALA A 143 2.92 12.67 -4.99
N GLY A 144 2.01 12.68 -5.97
CA GLY A 144 1.02 11.61 -6.09
C GLY A 144 1.67 10.29 -6.48
N GLU A 145 1.24 9.21 -5.83
CA GLU A 145 1.58 7.84 -6.14
C GLU A 145 0.31 6.99 -6.26
N LYS A 146 0.39 5.83 -6.87
CA LYS A 146 -0.75 4.90 -6.82
C LYS A 146 -1.03 4.56 -5.36
N CYS A 147 -2.29 4.72 -4.96
CA CYS A 147 -2.70 4.19 -3.67
C CYS A 147 -2.36 2.71 -3.62
N PRO A 148 -1.80 2.21 -2.51
CA PRO A 148 -1.68 0.78 -2.32
C PRO A 148 -3.08 0.20 -2.53
N THR A 149 -3.20 -0.69 -3.50
CA THR A 149 -4.48 -1.36 -3.74
C THR A 149 -4.88 -2.01 -2.44
N VAL A 150 -6.02 -1.62 -1.89
CA VAL A 150 -6.59 -2.34 -0.76
C VAL A 150 -6.72 -3.78 -1.20
N ILE A 151 -6.08 -4.63 -0.46
CA ILE A 151 -6.05 -6.06 -0.68
C ILE A 151 -7.47 -6.61 -0.59
N THR A 152 -8.18 -6.57 -1.71
CA THR A 152 -9.32 -7.43 -1.90
C THR A 152 -8.75 -8.79 -2.25
N GLY A 153 -8.70 -9.71 -1.29
CA GLY A 153 -8.56 -11.16 -1.44
C GLY A 153 -7.56 -11.81 -2.41
N ASP A 154 -7.07 -11.07 -3.40
CA ASP A 154 -6.16 -11.51 -4.46
C ASP A 154 -4.74 -10.94 -4.32
N GLU A 155 -4.31 -10.57 -3.10
CA GLU A 155 -2.90 -10.26 -2.92
C GLU A 155 -2.05 -11.44 -3.32
N ALA A 156 -1.10 -11.16 -4.20
CA ALA A 156 -0.03 -12.10 -4.43
C ALA A 156 0.66 -12.34 -3.07
N THR A 157 0.40 -13.48 -2.49
CA THR A 157 1.06 -13.93 -1.27
C THR A 157 2.04 -15.03 -1.61
N THR A 158 3.03 -15.22 -0.79
CA THR A 158 3.88 -16.39 -0.79
C THR A 158 3.81 -17.04 0.58
N THR A 159 4.29 -18.27 0.69
CA THR A 159 4.42 -18.95 1.97
C THR A 159 5.91 -19.11 2.27
N ASP A 160 6.35 -18.79 3.46
CA ASP A 160 7.73 -19.02 3.86
C ASP A 160 7.99 -20.51 4.15
N SER A 161 9.22 -20.86 4.52
CA SER A 161 9.61 -22.24 4.82
C SER A 161 8.94 -22.81 6.08
N GLU A 162 8.36 -21.97 6.91
CA GLU A 162 7.66 -22.33 8.14
C GLU A 162 6.14 -22.44 7.94
N GLY A 163 5.65 -22.12 6.73
CA GLY A 163 4.23 -22.15 6.41
C GLY A 163 3.49 -20.84 6.70
N ASN A 164 4.19 -19.76 7.07
CA ASN A 164 3.56 -18.45 7.28
C ASN A 164 3.25 -17.79 5.94
N VAL A 165 2.08 -17.18 5.84
CA VAL A 165 1.69 -16.40 4.65
C VAL A 165 2.37 -15.04 4.71
N VAL A 166 3.19 -14.73 3.70
CA VAL A 166 3.91 -13.46 3.56
C VAL A 166 3.40 -12.74 2.33
N PRO A 167 2.89 -11.50 2.46
CA PRO A 167 2.43 -10.73 1.31
C PRO A 167 3.60 -10.34 0.38
N LEU A 168 3.32 -10.25 -0.91
CA LEU A 168 4.26 -9.75 -1.93
C LEU A 168 3.89 -8.30 -2.27
N ASN A 169 4.90 -7.46 -2.50
CA ASN A 169 4.68 -6.14 -3.08
C ASN A 169 4.43 -6.22 -4.60
N GLU A 170 4.19 -5.08 -5.22
CA GLU A 170 3.96 -4.93 -6.67
C GLU A 170 5.10 -5.46 -7.56
N TYR A 171 6.25 -5.75 -6.99
CA TYR A 171 7.40 -6.33 -7.69
C TYR A 171 7.57 -7.84 -7.42
N GLY A 172 6.62 -8.47 -6.70
CA GLY A 172 6.71 -9.88 -6.33
C GLY A 172 7.77 -10.20 -5.29
N VAL A 173 8.17 -9.22 -4.46
CA VAL A 173 9.11 -9.40 -3.34
C VAL A 173 8.33 -9.51 -2.05
N PRO A 174 8.64 -10.47 -1.15
CA PRO A 174 8.01 -10.56 0.16
C PRO A 174 8.14 -9.26 0.96
N VAL A 175 7.01 -8.80 1.52
CA VAL A 175 6.93 -7.63 2.39
C VAL A 175 6.85 -8.14 3.83
N GLY A 176 7.92 -7.93 4.60
CA GLY A 176 8.02 -8.41 5.97
C GLY A 176 9.10 -9.49 6.14
N GLU A 177 8.95 -10.28 7.21
CA GLU A 177 9.89 -11.37 7.47
C GLU A 177 9.60 -12.54 6.54
N PHE A 178 10.62 -12.97 5.82
CA PHE A 178 10.59 -14.11 4.94
C PHE A 178 11.75 -15.03 5.30
N THR A 179 11.43 -16.26 5.68
CA THR A 179 12.41 -17.25 6.05
C THR A 179 12.74 -18.14 4.84
N PRO A 180 13.98 -18.13 4.34
CA PRO A 180 14.36 -19.02 3.25
C PRO A 180 14.33 -20.47 3.70
N LYS A 181 14.01 -21.38 2.78
CA LYS A 181 14.11 -22.82 3.02
C LYS A 181 15.51 -23.20 3.49
N SER A 182 15.59 -23.90 4.61
CA SER A 182 16.86 -24.32 5.18
C SER A 182 17.60 -25.33 4.29
N GLY A 183 18.94 -25.33 4.36
CA GLY A 183 19.77 -26.33 3.69
C GLY A 183 19.88 -26.19 2.16
N ILE A 184 19.45 -25.06 1.59
CA ILE A 184 19.62 -24.79 0.16
C ILE A 184 20.85 -23.92 -0.10
N PRO A 185 21.53 -24.10 -1.25
CA PRO A 185 22.64 -23.20 -1.63
C PRO A 185 22.12 -21.80 -1.98
N PRO A 186 22.99 -20.78 -1.99
CA PRO A 186 22.63 -19.45 -2.48
C PRO A 186 22.07 -19.50 -3.90
N TYR A 187 21.01 -18.69 -4.15
CA TYR A 187 20.39 -18.61 -5.47
C TYR A 187 21.40 -18.24 -6.56
N SER A 188 21.41 -19.03 -7.62
CA SER A 188 22.07 -18.73 -8.87
C SER A 188 21.04 -18.76 -10.00
N ARG A 189 20.96 -17.70 -10.78
CA ARG A 189 19.97 -17.60 -11.86
C ARG A 189 20.25 -18.69 -12.91
N PRO A 190 19.26 -19.55 -13.22
CA PRO A 190 19.41 -20.53 -14.30
C PRO A 190 19.67 -19.83 -15.65
N GLY A 191 20.52 -20.37 -16.49
CA GLY A 191 20.88 -19.77 -17.79
C GLY A 191 19.68 -19.60 -18.74
N ALA A 192 18.63 -20.43 -18.60
CA ALA A 192 17.40 -20.37 -19.37
C ALA A 192 16.27 -19.53 -18.69
N ALA A 193 16.58 -18.77 -17.66
CA ALA A 193 15.60 -18.09 -16.81
C ALA A 193 15.15 -16.70 -17.32
N GLY A 194 15.44 -16.37 -18.57
CA GLY A 194 14.86 -15.18 -19.22
C GLY A 194 13.44 -15.44 -19.70
N PRO A 195 12.62 -14.38 -19.92
CA PRO A 195 11.31 -14.55 -20.52
C PRO A 195 11.38 -15.23 -21.89
N THR A 196 10.48 -16.14 -22.15
CA THR A 196 10.35 -16.80 -23.46
C THR A 196 9.88 -15.80 -24.52
N THR A 197 10.08 -16.14 -25.80
CA THR A 197 9.54 -15.33 -26.90
C THR A 197 8.02 -15.19 -26.83
N ALA A 198 7.32 -16.24 -26.39
CA ALA A 198 5.87 -16.22 -26.19
C ALA A 198 5.47 -15.25 -25.09
N GLN A 199 6.14 -15.27 -23.94
CA GLN A 199 5.93 -14.35 -22.83
C GLN A 199 6.22 -12.90 -23.22
N THR A 200 7.36 -12.67 -23.91
CA THR A 200 7.72 -11.33 -24.39
C THR A 200 6.65 -10.78 -25.34
N ARG A 201 6.12 -11.62 -26.24
CA ARG A 201 5.05 -11.22 -27.16
C ARG A 201 3.74 -10.95 -26.45
N ALA A 202 3.40 -11.73 -25.44
CA ALA A 202 2.14 -11.63 -24.69
C ALA A 202 1.98 -10.34 -23.91
N VAL A 203 3.06 -9.65 -23.56
CA VAL A 203 3.02 -8.39 -22.80
C VAL A 203 3.05 -7.14 -23.69
N GLN A 204 3.35 -7.27 -25.01
CA GLN A 204 3.36 -6.10 -25.89
C GLN A 204 1.95 -5.54 -26.08
N GLY A 205 1.85 -4.21 -26.18
CA GLY A 205 0.58 -3.50 -26.30
C GLY A 205 -0.30 -3.53 -25.05
N LYS A 206 0.24 -4.01 -23.92
CA LYS A 206 -0.43 -3.96 -22.63
C LYS A 206 0.19 -2.88 -21.76
N PRO A 207 -0.60 -2.15 -20.95
CA PRO A 207 -0.06 -1.14 -20.05
C PRO A 207 0.79 -1.79 -18.94
N CYS A 208 1.81 -1.06 -18.47
CA CYS A 208 2.60 -1.45 -17.32
C CYS A 208 1.71 -1.61 -16.09
N VAL A 209 1.82 -2.74 -15.38
CA VAL A 209 0.98 -3.03 -14.20
C VAL A 209 1.23 -2.05 -13.04
N ILE A 210 2.36 -1.36 -13.02
CA ILE A 210 2.72 -0.41 -11.96
C ILE A 210 2.22 1.00 -12.29
N CYS A 211 2.53 1.54 -13.48
CA CYS A 211 2.24 2.94 -13.81
C CYS A 211 1.14 3.13 -14.86
N GLY A 212 0.56 2.05 -15.38
CA GLY A 212 -0.50 2.10 -16.39
C GLY A 212 -0.06 2.61 -17.77
N LYS A 213 1.21 2.93 -17.99
CA LYS A 213 1.71 3.47 -19.27
C LYS A 213 2.05 2.32 -20.23
N ASP A 214 1.66 2.46 -21.49
CA ASP A 214 2.24 1.68 -22.59
C ASP A 214 3.37 2.52 -23.21
N THR A 215 4.59 1.99 -23.11
CA THR A 215 5.79 2.67 -23.64
C THR A 215 6.21 2.14 -25.02
N GLY A 216 5.35 1.35 -25.65
CA GLY A 216 5.59 0.73 -26.96
C GLY A 216 6.54 -0.48 -26.93
N LYS A 217 7.36 -0.62 -25.90
CA LYS A 217 8.22 -1.78 -25.66
C LYS A 217 8.12 -2.20 -24.21
N MET A 218 7.36 -3.24 -23.97
CA MET A 218 7.13 -3.77 -22.62
C MET A 218 8.09 -4.93 -22.32
N VAL A 219 8.47 -5.04 -21.06
CA VAL A 219 9.28 -6.13 -20.53
C VAL A 219 8.37 -7.14 -19.87
N ALA A 220 8.57 -8.42 -20.15
CA ALA A 220 7.89 -9.52 -19.48
C ALA A 220 8.62 -9.84 -18.18
N ASP A 221 8.03 -9.48 -17.06
CA ASP A 221 8.56 -9.79 -15.73
C ASP A 221 7.70 -10.84 -15.03
N HIS A 222 8.32 -11.78 -14.33
CA HIS A 222 7.62 -12.84 -13.64
C HIS A 222 6.79 -12.28 -12.47
N LYS A 223 5.51 -12.70 -12.35
CA LYS A 223 4.62 -12.37 -11.24
C LYS A 223 5.15 -12.95 -9.92
N ASP A 224 5.60 -14.21 -9.95
CA ASP A 224 6.32 -14.87 -8.87
C ASP A 224 7.81 -14.88 -9.25
N ALA A 225 8.58 -14.02 -8.64
CA ALA A 225 9.97 -13.84 -9.02
C ALA A 225 10.78 -15.11 -8.77
N LEU A 226 11.58 -15.54 -9.76
CA LEU A 226 12.38 -16.77 -9.70
C LEU A 226 13.21 -16.90 -8.42
N VAL A 227 13.79 -15.81 -7.95
CA VAL A 227 14.61 -15.80 -6.72
C VAL A 227 13.76 -16.01 -5.46
N VAL A 228 12.53 -15.50 -5.46
CA VAL A 228 11.57 -15.66 -4.34
C VAL A 228 11.08 -17.11 -4.31
N GLU A 229 10.64 -17.63 -5.45
CA GLU A 229 10.24 -19.05 -5.57
C GLU A 229 11.35 -20.00 -5.12
N TYR A 230 12.59 -19.75 -5.56
CA TYR A 230 13.74 -20.56 -5.18
C TYR A 230 13.97 -20.58 -3.66
N TYR A 231 14.01 -19.41 -3.03
CA TYR A 231 14.24 -19.37 -1.57
C TYR A 231 13.09 -19.94 -0.77
N ARG A 232 11.87 -19.95 -1.31
CA ARG A 232 10.69 -20.57 -0.71
C ARG A 232 10.72 -22.10 -0.84
N THR A 233 10.98 -22.62 -2.05
CA THR A 233 10.78 -24.04 -2.39
C THR A 233 12.07 -24.85 -2.48
N GLY A 234 13.19 -24.19 -2.63
CA GLY A 234 14.50 -24.79 -2.91
C GLY A 234 14.78 -25.04 -4.40
N GLN A 235 13.82 -24.76 -5.28
CA GLN A 235 13.94 -24.95 -6.73
C GLN A 235 13.01 -24.01 -7.48
N ASN A 236 13.21 -23.84 -8.79
CA ASN A 236 12.26 -23.15 -9.66
C ASN A 236 11.42 -24.17 -10.44
N ASP A 237 10.11 -23.95 -10.48
CA ASP A 237 9.22 -24.69 -11.37
C ASP A 237 9.28 -24.09 -12.78
N ILE A 238 10.13 -24.68 -13.62
CA ILE A 238 10.37 -24.21 -14.98
C ILE A 238 9.11 -24.26 -15.82
N ALA A 239 8.27 -25.29 -15.67
CA ALA A 239 7.02 -25.41 -16.44
C ALA A 239 6.06 -24.27 -16.11
N LYS A 240 5.87 -23.96 -14.82
CA LYS A 240 5.08 -22.81 -14.36
C LYS A 240 5.68 -21.49 -14.84
N GLN A 241 7.00 -21.30 -14.66
CA GLN A 241 7.67 -20.04 -14.95
C GLN A 241 7.75 -19.71 -16.45
N THR A 242 7.71 -20.72 -17.35
CA THR A 242 7.68 -20.52 -18.81
C THR A 242 6.28 -20.33 -19.37
N SER A 243 5.21 -20.49 -18.57
CA SER A 243 3.84 -20.20 -18.95
C SER A 243 3.66 -18.70 -19.30
N VAL A 244 2.82 -18.40 -20.28
CA VAL A 244 2.47 -17.03 -20.66
C VAL A 244 1.81 -16.28 -19.49
N ASP A 245 1.06 -16.96 -18.65
CA ASP A 245 0.37 -16.40 -17.50
C ASP A 245 1.30 -16.10 -16.32
N ALA A 246 2.52 -16.61 -16.34
CA ALA A 246 3.51 -16.39 -15.30
C ALA A 246 4.14 -14.99 -15.33
N VAL A 247 3.92 -14.23 -16.38
CA VAL A 247 4.51 -12.89 -16.56
C VAL A 247 3.48 -11.78 -16.60
N GLN A 248 3.95 -10.58 -16.34
CA GLN A 248 3.19 -9.34 -16.39
C GLN A 248 3.97 -8.25 -17.13
N PRO A 249 3.27 -7.27 -17.74
CA PRO A 249 3.92 -6.19 -18.46
C PRO A 249 4.50 -5.13 -17.51
N HIS A 250 5.80 -4.88 -17.62
CA HIS A 250 6.45 -3.73 -17.00
C HIS A 250 7.05 -2.81 -18.08
N CYS A 251 7.02 -1.49 -17.85
CA CYS A 251 7.86 -0.58 -18.60
C CYS A 251 9.33 -0.78 -18.18
N GLN A 252 10.26 -0.28 -18.97
CA GLN A 252 11.69 -0.51 -18.73
C GLN A 252 12.18 0.02 -17.38
N GLU A 253 11.60 1.12 -16.90
CA GLU A 253 11.91 1.72 -15.60
C GLU A 253 11.49 0.79 -14.46
N HIS A 254 10.24 0.32 -14.46
CA HIS A 254 9.74 -0.57 -13.42
C HIS A 254 10.38 -1.97 -13.45
N SER A 255 10.72 -2.47 -14.64
CA SER A 255 11.51 -3.70 -14.77
C SER A 255 12.92 -3.57 -14.15
N ARG A 256 13.59 -2.44 -14.34
CA ARG A 256 14.89 -2.17 -13.69
C ARG A 256 14.75 -2.06 -12.17
N SER A 257 13.71 -1.38 -11.71
CA SER A 257 13.41 -1.25 -10.27
C SER A 257 13.15 -2.62 -9.63
N GLN A 258 12.35 -3.47 -10.30
CA GLN A 258 12.14 -4.86 -9.88
C GLN A 258 13.48 -5.60 -9.77
N GLY A 259 14.32 -5.54 -10.80
CA GLY A 259 15.63 -6.19 -10.79
C GLY A 259 16.51 -5.78 -9.61
N GLY A 260 16.53 -4.49 -9.28
CA GLY A 260 17.23 -3.95 -8.10
C GLY A 260 16.71 -4.53 -6.79
N ARG A 261 15.37 -4.58 -6.62
CA ARG A 261 14.73 -5.15 -5.43
C ARG A 261 14.98 -6.66 -5.29
N MET A 262 14.93 -7.41 -6.39
CA MET A 262 15.26 -8.85 -6.39
C MET A 262 16.72 -9.10 -5.99
N SER A 263 17.63 -8.23 -6.42
CA SER A 263 19.04 -8.32 -6.03
C SER A 263 19.24 -8.05 -4.54
N ALA A 264 18.57 -7.03 -4.00
CA ALA A 264 18.61 -6.72 -2.57
C ALA A 264 18.00 -7.87 -1.74
N PHE A 265 16.87 -8.41 -2.15
CA PHE A 265 16.24 -9.58 -1.53
C PHE A 265 17.17 -10.79 -1.53
N SER A 266 17.78 -11.11 -2.69
CA SER A 266 18.73 -12.23 -2.79
C SER A 266 19.94 -12.05 -1.85
N LYS A 267 20.45 -10.83 -1.72
CA LYS A 267 21.54 -10.52 -0.79
C LYS A 267 21.14 -10.78 0.66
N LYS A 268 19.94 -10.30 1.07
CA LYS A 268 19.40 -10.53 2.42
C LYS A 268 19.24 -12.03 2.71
N MET A 269 18.69 -12.80 1.76
CA MET A 269 18.50 -14.24 1.92
C MET A 269 19.85 -15.00 2.07
N ARG A 270 20.88 -14.58 1.33
CA ARG A 270 22.23 -15.16 1.49
C ARG A 270 22.80 -14.91 2.88
N GLN A 271 22.60 -13.71 3.43
CA GLN A 271 23.03 -13.38 4.79
C GLN A 271 22.35 -14.27 5.83
N ILE A 272 21.02 -14.42 5.74
CA ILE A 272 20.26 -15.30 6.64
C ILE A 272 20.75 -16.76 6.54
N LEU A 273 20.96 -17.29 5.34
CA LEU A 273 21.44 -18.68 5.13
C LEU A 273 22.88 -18.89 5.60
N SER A 274 23.70 -17.85 5.60
CA SER A 274 25.11 -17.94 6.07
C SER A 274 25.23 -17.78 7.59
N GLY A 275 24.15 -17.47 8.30
CA GLY A 275 24.19 -17.20 9.74
C GLY A 275 25.00 -15.95 10.09
N ALA A 276 25.20 -15.05 9.14
CA ALA A 276 25.87 -13.76 9.36
C ALA A 276 24.78 -12.72 9.65
N ASP A 277 24.50 -12.52 10.94
CA ASP A 277 23.77 -11.37 11.47
C ASP A 277 24.68 -10.15 11.58
#